data_cd4dbc7fe757f20ceacf7c234e7d5840
#
_entry.id   cd4dbc7fe757f20ceacf7c234e7d5840
#
_cell.length_a   1.000
_cell.length_b   1.000
_cell.length_c   1.000
_cell.angle_alpha   90.00
_cell.angle_beta   90.00
_cell.angle_gamma   90.00
#
_symmetry.space_group_name_H-M   'P 1'
#
loop_
_entity.id
_entity.type
_entity.pdbx_description
1 polymer ?
#
loop_
_entity_poly.entity_id
_entity_poly.type
_entity_poly.pdbx_seq_one_letter_code
_entity_poly.pdbx_strand_id
1 'polypeptide(L)' 'MIRPGVLIRHILEPKKHLWIDVFWVRETPKAILVIFDGHKAWIPKAWIVRIKRNKDGFIKINLSDYHWAKKFA' A
#
# COMPACT_ATOMS: atom_id res chain seq x y z
N MET A 1 4.26 -26.33 17.36
CA MET A 1 4.29 -25.28 18.40
C MET A 1 4.93 -24.03 17.86
N ILE A 2 4.34 -22.92 18.15
CA ILE A 2 4.93 -21.64 17.77
C ILE A 2 5.89 -21.21 18.85
N ARG A 3 7.12 -21.01 18.47
CA ARG A 3 8.12 -20.55 19.43
C ARG A 3 7.89 -19.09 19.74
N PRO A 4 8.11 -18.67 20.98
CA PRO A 4 7.89 -17.27 21.36
C PRO A 4 8.60 -16.29 20.45
N GLY A 5 9.82 -16.61 20.04
CA GLY A 5 10.57 -15.73 19.18
C GLY A 5 9.92 -15.55 17.82
N VAL A 6 9.35 -16.61 17.28
CA VAL A 6 8.69 -16.53 15.99
C VAL A 6 7.42 -15.70 16.08
N LEU A 7 6.67 -15.90 17.16
CA LEU A 7 5.45 -15.12 17.36
C LEU A 7 5.75 -13.65 17.51
N ILE A 8 6.76 -13.32 18.31
CA ILE A 8 7.13 -11.93 18.53
C ILE A 8 7.55 -11.29 17.23
N ARG A 9 8.34 -12.01 16.43
CA ARG A 9 8.77 -11.49 15.16
C ARG A 9 7.59 -11.19 14.25
N HIS A 10 6.61 -12.07 14.25
CA HIS A 10 5.44 -11.87 13.42
C HIS A 10 4.67 -10.62 13.83
N ILE A 11 4.64 -10.32 15.11
CA ILE A 11 3.95 -9.16 15.63
C ILE A 11 4.74 -7.88 15.43
N LEU A 12 6.04 -7.94 15.73
CA LEU A 12 6.88 -6.75 15.75
C LEU A 12 7.46 -6.42 14.39
N GLU A 13 7.63 -7.43 13.56
CA GLU A 13 8.21 -7.21 12.27
C GLU A 13 7.27 -6.35 11.45
N PRO A 14 7.80 -5.35 10.77
CA PRO A 14 6.97 -4.51 9.94
C PRO A 14 6.23 -5.37 8.96
N LYS A 15 5.06 -4.95 8.62
CA LYS A 15 4.27 -5.60 7.61
C LYS A 15 5.09 -5.67 6.34
N LYS A 16 4.83 -6.67 5.55
CA LYS A 16 5.50 -6.76 4.26
C LYS A 16 5.13 -5.54 3.44
N HIS A 17 6.09 -5.08 2.68
CA HIS A 17 5.85 -4.00 1.74
C HIS A 17 5.56 -4.60 0.38
N LEU A 18 4.52 -4.07 -0.24
CA LEU A 18 4.05 -4.54 -1.54
C LEU A 18 4.23 -3.45 -2.57
N TRP A 19 4.56 -3.86 -3.79
CA TRP A 19 4.49 -2.99 -4.95
C TRP A 19 3.20 -3.31 -5.66
N ILE A 20 2.32 -2.33 -5.78
CA ILE A 20 0.99 -2.55 -6.34
C ILE A 20 0.76 -1.59 -7.47
N ASP A 21 0.28 -2.12 -8.58
CA ASP A 21 -0.09 -1.32 -9.74
C ASP A 21 -1.48 -0.77 -9.53
N VAL A 22 -1.60 0.55 -9.61
CA VAL A 22 -2.89 1.21 -9.48
C VAL A 22 -2.99 2.28 -10.54
N PHE A 23 -4.21 2.71 -10.84
CA PHE A 23 -4.43 3.82 -11.76
C PHE A 23 -4.55 5.10 -10.94
N TRP A 24 -3.72 6.08 -11.28
CA TRP A 24 -3.71 7.36 -10.60
C TRP A 24 -4.84 8.23 -11.14
N VAL A 25 -5.67 8.78 -10.27
CA VAL A 25 -6.77 9.65 -10.65
C VAL A 25 -6.46 11.10 -10.36
N ARG A 26 -6.13 11.39 -9.11
CA ARG A 26 -5.77 12.75 -8.69
C ARG A 26 -5.05 12.69 -7.36
N GLU A 27 -4.54 13.82 -6.93
CA GLU A 27 -3.88 13.85 -5.63
C GLU A 27 -4.12 15.18 -4.94
N THR A 28 -3.98 15.13 -3.63
CA THR A 28 -3.95 16.31 -2.77
C THR A 28 -2.60 16.31 -2.08
N PRO A 29 -2.28 17.35 -1.30
CA PRO A 29 -1.01 17.33 -0.58
C PRO A 29 -0.82 16.15 0.36
N LYS A 30 -1.91 15.55 0.84
CA LYS A 30 -1.81 14.47 1.84
C LYS A 30 -2.19 13.10 1.33
N ALA A 31 -2.83 13.00 0.18
CA ALA A 31 -3.32 11.71 -0.29
C ALA A 31 -3.39 11.64 -1.79
N ILE A 32 -3.45 10.41 -2.31
CA ILE A 32 -3.70 10.21 -3.73
C ILE A 32 -4.93 9.34 -3.88
N LEU A 33 -5.71 9.65 -4.92
CA LEU A 33 -6.87 8.87 -5.27
C LEU A 33 -6.49 7.90 -6.37
N VAL A 34 -6.67 6.63 -6.13
CA VAL A 34 -6.29 5.58 -7.06
C VAL A 34 -7.45 4.63 -7.30
N ILE A 35 -7.35 3.90 -8.40
CA ILE A 35 -8.29 2.84 -8.73
C ILE A 35 -7.51 1.54 -8.78
N PHE A 36 -8.01 0.54 -8.06
CA PHE A 36 -7.46 -0.80 -8.11
C PHE A 36 -8.62 -1.77 -8.22
N ASP A 37 -8.56 -2.62 -9.24
CA ASP A 37 -9.59 -3.64 -9.44
C ASP A 37 -10.99 -3.04 -9.45
N GLY A 38 -11.12 -1.89 -10.10
CA GLY A 38 -12.40 -1.23 -10.22
C GLY A 38 -12.85 -0.44 -9.00
N HIS A 39 -12.06 -0.41 -7.96
CA HIS A 39 -12.41 0.30 -6.72
C HIS A 39 -11.54 1.52 -6.54
N LYS A 40 -12.17 2.64 -6.22
CA LYS A 40 -11.45 3.87 -5.90
C LYS A 40 -11.17 3.96 -4.42
N ALA A 41 -10.02 4.49 -4.09
CA ALA A 41 -9.70 4.73 -2.69
C ALA A 41 -8.69 5.85 -2.58
N TRP A 42 -8.78 6.62 -1.51
CA TRP A 42 -7.79 7.61 -1.14
C TRP A 42 -6.72 6.94 -0.31
N ILE A 43 -5.48 7.04 -0.75
CA ILE A 43 -4.35 6.46 -0.02
C ILE A 43 -3.56 7.60 0.59
N PRO A 44 -3.45 7.68 1.91
CA PRO A 44 -2.62 8.70 2.55
C PRO A 44 -1.17 8.59 2.06
N LYS A 45 -0.59 9.72 1.69
CA LYS A 45 0.80 9.71 1.23
C LYS A 45 1.75 9.20 2.30
N ALA A 46 1.41 9.37 3.56
CA ALA A 46 2.23 8.90 4.66
C ALA A 46 2.37 7.37 4.68
N TRP A 47 1.45 6.66 4.05
CA TRP A 47 1.52 5.19 3.98
C TRP A 47 2.44 4.71 2.87
N ILE A 48 2.73 5.58 1.90
CA ILE A 48 3.45 5.20 0.70
C ILE A 48 4.93 5.43 0.91
N VAL A 49 5.70 4.37 0.76
CA VAL A 49 7.15 4.45 0.92
C VAL A 49 7.79 4.96 -0.36
N ARG A 50 7.33 4.46 -1.50
CA ARG A 50 7.87 4.84 -2.79
C ARG A 50 6.79 4.80 -3.86
N ILE A 51 6.99 5.58 -4.90
CA ILE A 51 6.10 5.61 -6.05
C ILE A 51 6.96 5.51 -7.29
N LYS A 52 6.54 4.65 -8.23
CA LYS A 52 7.13 4.60 -9.55
C LYS A 52 6.05 4.92 -10.55
N ARG A 53 6.34 5.83 -11.46
CA ARG A 53 5.38 6.21 -12.47
C ARG A 53 5.57 5.34 -13.70
N ASN A 54 4.46 4.81 -14.19
CA ASN A 54 4.43 4.06 -15.42
C ASN A 54 3.74 4.89 -16.50
N LYS A 55 3.45 4.25 -17.62
CA LYS A 55 2.76 4.92 -18.71
C LYS A 55 1.26 4.95 -18.48
N ASP A 56 0.58 5.87 -19.14
CA ASP A 56 -0.88 5.88 -19.25
C ASP A 56 -1.61 6.01 -17.91
N GLY A 57 -1.02 6.75 -16.99
CA GLY A 57 -1.67 7.02 -15.72
C GLY A 57 -1.51 5.93 -14.68
N PHE A 58 -0.88 4.83 -15.03
CA PHE A 58 -0.61 3.79 -14.05
C PHE A 58 0.63 4.12 -13.25
N ILE A 59 0.57 3.81 -11.97
CA ILE A 59 1.72 3.95 -11.10
C ILE A 59 1.85 2.70 -10.25
N LYS A 60 3.07 2.47 -9.76
CA LYS A 60 3.31 1.44 -8.76
C LYS A 60 3.56 2.13 -7.45
N ILE A 61 2.87 1.71 -6.42
CA ILE A 61 3.08 2.25 -5.09
C ILE A 61 3.60 1.15 -4.17
N ASN A 62 4.48 1.55 -3.28
CA ASN A 62 5.05 0.64 -2.29
C ASN A 62 4.51 1.04 -0.94
N LEU A 63 3.80 0.13 -0.30
CA LEU A 63 3.24 0.39 1.02
C LEU A 63 3.09 -0.94 1.75
N SER A 64 2.82 -0.89 3.04
CA SER A 64 2.70 -2.12 3.80
C SER A 64 1.39 -2.83 3.45
N ASP A 65 1.40 -4.15 3.52
CA ASP A 65 0.20 -4.93 3.27
C ASP A 65 -0.89 -4.60 4.30
N TYR A 66 -0.48 -4.23 5.50
CA TYR A 66 -1.42 -3.83 6.54
C TYR A 66 -2.25 -2.61 6.11
N HIS A 67 -1.58 -1.59 5.58
CA HIS A 67 -2.28 -0.41 5.12
C HIS A 67 -3.13 -0.70 3.89
N TRP A 68 -2.60 -1.52 2.99
CA TRP A 68 -3.33 -1.90 1.80
C TRP A 68 -4.63 -2.60 2.15
N ALA A 69 -4.55 -3.53 3.10
CA ALA A 69 -5.72 -4.29 3.51
C ALA A 69 -6.81 -3.40 4.10
N LYS A 70 -6.42 -2.31 4.74
CA LYS A 70 -7.41 -1.38 5.28
C LYS A 70 -8.30 -0.76 4.22
N LYS A 71 -7.80 -0.68 2.99
CA LYS A 71 -8.53 -0.03 1.91
C LYS A 71 -9.18 -1.02 0.96
N PHE A 72 -8.56 -2.16 0.75
CA PHE A 72 -8.95 -3.06 -0.32
C PHE A 72 -9.20 -4.49 0.08
N ALA A 73 -8.97 -4.84 1.29
CA ALA A 73 -9.18 -6.23 1.70
C ALA A 73 -10.52 -6.45 2.36
#